data_4312d0e5d2460bd67c12a7e6dc81d64e
#
_entry.id   4312d0e5d2460bd67c12a7e6dc81d64e
#
_cell.length_a   1.000
_cell.length_b   1.000
_cell.length_c   1.000
_cell.angle_alpha   90.00
_cell.angle_beta   90.00
_cell.angle_gamma   90.00
#
_symmetry.space_group_name_H-M   'P 1'
#
loop_
_entity.id
_entity.type
_entity.pdbx_description
1 polymer ?
#
loop_
_entity_poly.entity_id
_entity_poly.type
_entity_poly.pdbx_seq_one_letter_code
_entity_poly.pdbx_strand_id
1 'polypeptide(L)'
;PADGVSTSRPVILGTISPPRAIKPTGGGSSRVTFRNEGERVGRIDSRFEETVAAFGAEIQLADSIQAADPQLVLVFEALDEQIDLTAVARRLGLEILVESEGAMEPTDEYQLISKKPRNPFIGSCLHAVCLNQTALNNLLSLWRTWKRNQSLPYGYSPLRELFAHLKDLRPWGPQDRLKMLDWDEHFAGRITDQPHAIEIELWYRHSPQIRLASQREVTALVEQAGGQVHTSAVIEQIGYHGLKCTVPTNVLLDLARGNFGSVHVVRSANVMYLRVTGQGLPITGPPIDAVSSWDSPLPTSE
;
A
#
# COMPACT_ATOMS: atom_id res chain seq x y z
N PRO A 1 -15.15 -47.18 -5.85
CA PRO A 1 -14.29 -46.04 -5.91
C PRO A 1 -15.17 -44.81 -6.07
N ALA A 2 -15.30 -44.07 -4.99
CA ALA A 2 -16.11 -42.86 -4.98
C ALA A 2 -15.19 -41.67 -5.23
N ASP A 3 -15.42 -40.98 -6.34
CA ASP A 3 -14.76 -39.74 -6.70
C ASP A 3 -15.12 -38.66 -5.69
N GLY A 4 -14.16 -38.31 -4.86
CA GLY A 4 -14.26 -37.20 -3.93
C GLY A 4 -14.23 -35.86 -4.68
N VAL A 5 -15.41 -35.30 -4.94
CA VAL A 5 -15.53 -33.91 -5.40
C VAL A 5 -15.07 -33.01 -4.29
N SER A 6 -13.85 -32.47 -4.42
CA SER A 6 -13.36 -31.40 -3.56
C SER A 6 -14.20 -30.14 -3.82
N THR A 7 -15.18 -29.90 -2.97
CA THR A 7 -15.90 -28.62 -2.96
C THR A 7 -14.99 -27.55 -2.34
N SER A 8 -14.20 -26.90 -3.17
CA SER A 8 -13.51 -25.66 -2.75
C SER A 8 -14.58 -24.59 -2.51
N ARG A 9 -14.83 -24.27 -1.25
CA ARG A 9 -15.70 -23.16 -0.89
C ARG A 9 -15.06 -21.86 -1.41
N PRO A 10 -15.81 -20.96 -2.06
CA PRO A 10 -15.28 -19.66 -2.44
C PRO A 10 -14.92 -18.90 -1.16
N VAL A 11 -13.65 -18.52 -1.03
CA VAL A 11 -13.21 -17.64 0.05
C VAL A 11 -13.67 -16.24 -0.32
N ILE A 12 -14.65 -15.72 0.39
CA ILE A 12 -15.02 -14.30 0.29
C ILE A 12 -13.94 -13.52 1.06
N LEU A 13 -12.99 -12.96 0.34
CA LEU A 13 -12.06 -11.99 0.88
C LEU A 13 -12.84 -10.69 1.13
N GLY A 14 -13.41 -10.57 2.32
CA GLY A 14 -13.87 -9.27 2.79
C GLY A 14 -12.64 -8.40 3.01
N THR A 15 -12.45 -7.36 2.21
CA THR A 15 -11.58 -6.28 2.62
C THR A 15 -12.11 -5.78 3.96
N ILE A 16 -11.28 -5.87 5.00
CA ILE A 16 -11.55 -5.10 6.21
C ILE A 16 -11.39 -3.66 5.74
N SER A 17 -12.51 -3.02 5.39
CA SER A 17 -12.50 -1.58 5.23
C SER A 17 -11.91 -1.03 6.53
N PRO A 18 -10.87 -0.20 6.45
CA PRO A 18 -10.38 0.45 7.66
C PRO A 18 -11.59 1.06 8.36
N PRO A 19 -11.65 1.04 9.70
CA PRO A 19 -12.79 1.56 10.42
C PRO A 19 -13.09 2.95 9.85
N ARG A 20 -14.33 3.13 9.40
CA ARG A 20 -14.78 4.35 8.75
C ARG A 20 -14.38 5.50 9.66
N ALA A 21 -13.42 6.31 9.24
CA ALA A 21 -12.97 7.45 10.01
C ALA A 21 -14.22 8.26 10.35
N ILE A 22 -14.48 8.43 11.64
CA ILE A 22 -15.58 9.26 12.10
C ILE A 22 -15.21 10.65 11.62
N LYS A 23 -15.83 11.11 10.52
CA LYS A 23 -15.64 12.50 10.07
C LYS A 23 -15.99 13.38 11.26
N PRO A 24 -15.06 14.17 11.79
CA PRO A 24 -15.41 15.13 12.81
C PRO A 24 -16.42 16.09 12.20
N THR A 25 -17.66 16.00 12.65
CA THR A 25 -18.75 16.88 12.21
C THR A 25 -18.47 18.29 12.70
N GLY A 26 -17.99 19.12 11.80
CA GLY A 26 -18.14 20.56 11.90
C GLY A 26 -17.10 21.30 12.73
N GLY A 27 -16.43 22.21 12.08
CA GLY A 27 -15.75 23.34 12.69
C GLY A 27 -14.27 23.40 12.33
N GLY A 28 -13.89 24.51 11.76
CA GLY A 28 -12.61 24.97 11.30
C GLY A 28 -11.38 24.10 11.61
N SER A 29 -10.63 23.81 10.59
CA SER A 29 -9.41 22.98 10.69
C SER A 29 -8.57 23.47 11.87
N SER A 30 -8.41 22.61 12.86
CA SER A 30 -7.48 22.87 13.96
C SER A 30 -6.09 22.90 13.35
N ARG A 31 -5.48 24.09 13.29
CA ARG A 31 -4.13 24.22 12.74
C ARG A 31 -3.16 23.41 13.58
N VAL A 32 -2.40 22.55 12.92
CA VAL A 32 -1.31 21.82 13.51
C VAL A 32 -0.05 22.66 13.43
N THR A 33 0.79 22.61 14.45
CA THR A 33 2.12 23.20 14.44
C THR A 33 3.16 22.14 14.79
N PHE A 34 4.28 22.20 14.11
CA PHE A 34 5.45 21.40 14.46
C PHE A 34 6.33 22.18 15.44
N ARG A 35 6.77 21.51 16.49
CA ARG A 35 7.60 22.12 17.53
C ARG A 35 8.96 22.57 17.00
N ASN A 36 9.55 21.77 16.11
CA ASN A 36 10.84 22.04 15.49
C ASN A 36 10.76 21.85 13.98
N GLU A 37 10.42 22.92 13.29
CA GLU A 37 10.29 22.93 11.83
C GLU A 37 11.62 22.57 11.12
N GLY A 38 12.75 23.01 11.66
CA GLY A 38 14.07 22.71 11.07
C GLY A 38 14.42 21.23 11.12
N GLU A 39 14.14 20.55 12.22
CA GLU A 39 14.35 19.09 12.35
C GLU A 39 13.41 18.31 11.42
N ARG A 40 12.14 18.71 11.35
CA ARG A 40 11.17 18.13 10.43
C ARG A 40 11.65 18.23 8.99
N VAL A 41 12.02 19.42 8.54
CA VAL A 41 12.52 19.65 7.17
C VAL A 41 13.78 18.83 6.91
N GLY A 42 14.70 18.76 7.86
CA GLY A 42 15.92 17.94 7.74
C GLY A 42 15.58 16.43 7.61
N ARG A 43 14.63 15.93 8.39
CA ARG A 43 14.16 14.56 8.28
C ARG A 43 13.54 14.28 6.90
N ILE A 44 12.67 15.16 6.42
CA ILE A 44 12.07 15.02 5.09
C ILE A 44 13.11 15.08 3.97
N ASP A 45 14.16 15.89 4.10
CA ASP A 45 15.28 15.86 3.16
C ASP A 45 15.94 14.49 3.08
N SER A 46 16.26 13.89 4.24
CA SER A 46 16.83 12.53 4.29
C SER A 46 15.89 11.49 3.67
N ARG A 47 14.58 11.63 3.88
CA ARG A 47 13.57 10.78 3.25
C ARG A 47 13.55 10.90 1.72
N PHE A 48 13.74 12.10 1.19
CA PHE A 48 13.89 12.28 -0.25
C PHE A 48 15.18 11.63 -0.79
N GLU A 49 16.28 11.68 -0.05
CA GLU A 49 17.52 10.98 -0.42
C GLU A 49 17.32 9.46 -0.43
N GLU A 50 16.66 8.90 0.58
CA GLU A 50 16.26 7.48 0.63
C GLU A 50 15.36 7.11 -0.56
N THR A 51 14.44 8.00 -0.95
CA THR A 51 13.54 7.81 -2.09
C THR A 51 14.32 7.74 -3.41
N VAL A 52 15.30 8.62 -3.59
CA VAL A 52 16.17 8.61 -4.79
C VAL A 52 16.98 7.31 -4.86
N ALA A 53 17.53 6.88 -3.72
CA ALA A 53 18.26 5.60 -3.65
C ALA A 53 17.35 4.40 -3.95
N ALA A 54 16.13 4.38 -3.40
CA ALA A 54 15.13 3.35 -3.68
C ALA A 54 14.75 3.33 -5.16
N PHE A 55 14.57 4.49 -5.79
CA PHE A 55 14.28 4.57 -7.22
C PHE A 55 15.44 4.03 -8.08
N GLY A 56 16.68 4.30 -7.70
CA GLY A 56 17.85 3.71 -8.35
C GLY A 56 17.86 2.17 -8.29
N ALA A 57 17.40 1.60 -7.17
CA ALA A 57 17.25 0.15 -7.03
C ALA A 57 16.12 -0.43 -7.91
N GLU A 58 15.02 0.31 -8.11
CA GLU A 58 13.96 -0.07 -9.04
C GLU A 58 14.43 -0.04 -10.50
N ILE A 59 15.25 0.94 -10.89
CA ILE A 59 15.86 0.97 -12.23
C ILE A 59 16.68 -0.31 -12.45
N GLN A 60 17.56 -0.68 -11.51
CA GLN A 60 18.38 -1.88 -11.61
C GLN A 60 17.54 -3.16 -11.68
N LEU A 61 16.44 -3.22 -10.95
CA LEU A 61 15.51 -4.34 -10.99
C LEU A 61 14.82 -4.42 -12.36
N ALA A 62 14.30 -3.30 -12.86
CA ALA A 62 13.66 -3.22 -14.17
C ALA A 62 14.61 -3.67 -15.30
N ASP A 63 15.86 -3.23 -15.27
CA ASP A 63 16.89 -3.64 -16.24
C ASP A 63 17.14 -5.15 -16.19
N SER A 64 17.14 -5.75 -15.00
CA SER A 64 17.39 -7.19 -14.81
C SER A 64 16.31 -8.08 -15.42
N ILE A 65 15.09 -7.59 -15.53
CA ILE A 65 13.92 -8.31 -16.07
C ILE A 65 13.43 -7.74 -17.40
N GLN A 66 14.15 -6.78 -17.98
CA GLN A 66 13.77 -6.06 -19.21
C GLN A 66 12.38 -5.41 -19.12
N ALA A 67 12.01 -4.90 -17.94
CA ALA A 67 10.78 -4.14 -17.73
C ALA A 67 10.89 -2.73 -18.33
N ALA A 68 9.79 -2.21 -18.90
CA ALA A 68 9.86 -1.03 -19.73
C ALA A 68 10.06 0.29 -18.97
N ASP A 69 9.37 0.51 -17.86
CA ASP A 69 9.39 1.80 -17.14
C ASP A 69 9.49 1.58 -15.63
N PRO A 70 10.67 1.81 -15.02
CA PRO A 70 10.80 1.71 -13.57
C PRO A 70 9.90 2.73 -12.88
N GLN A 71 9.16 2.26 -11.90
CA GLN A 71 8.25 3.05 -11.09
C GLN A 71 8.56 2.83 -9.61
N LEU A 72 8.17 3.79 -8.79
CA LEU A 72 8.27 3.68 -7.33
C LEU A 72 6.94 4.09 -6.72
N VAL A 73 6.51 3.39 -5.69
CA VAL A 73 5.39 3.82 -4.86
C VAL A 73 5.94 4.58 -3.67
N LEU A 74 5.47 5.83 -3.52
CA LEU A 74 5.83 6.74 -2.47
C LEU A 74 4.63 7.00 -1.58
N VAL A 75 4.85 6.96 -0.28
CA VAL A 75 3.83 7.25 0.72
C VAL A 75 4.10 8.61 1.35
N PHE A 76 3.12 9.50 1.28
CA PHE A 76 3.08 10.74 2.03
C PHE A 76 2.17 10.58 3.23
N GLU A 77 2.65 10.93 4.41
CA GLU A 77 1.85 11.06 5.61
C GLU A 77 1.78 12.54 6.02
N ALA A 78 0.60 13.13 5.95
CA ALA A 78 0.39 14.53 6.25
C ALA A 78 -0.58 14.72 7.42
N LEU A 79 -0.39 15.78 8.19
CA LEU A 79 -1.21 16.15 9.35
C LEU A 79 -2.29 17.16 8.94
N ASP A 80 -3.09 16.82 7.92
CA ASP A 80 -4.26 17.57 7.49
C ASP A 80 -5.16 16.64 6.67
N GLU A 81 -6.46 16.67 6.94
CA GLU A 81 -7.45 15.82 6.28
C GLU A 81 -7.91 16.38 4.91
N GLN A 82 -7.54 17.61 4.56
CA GLN A 82 -8.15 18.34 3.44
C GLN A 82 -7.23 18.53 2.23
N ILE A 83 -6.10 17.84 2.18
CA ILE A 83 -5.15 18.02 1.08
C ILE A 83 -5.60 17.18 -0.12
N ASP A 84 -6.20 17.82 -1.11
CA ASP A 84 -6.53 17.20 -2.40
C ASP A 84 -5.34 17.27 -3.36
N LEU A 85 -4.74 16.13 -3.61
CA LEU A 85 -3.61 15.99 -4.54
C LEU A 85 -4.03 15.67 -5.97
N THR A 86 -5.30 15.45 -6.28
CA THR A 86 -5.77 14.94 -7.57
C THR A 86 -5.29 15.79 -8.76
N ALA A 87 -5.46 17.10 -8.67
CA ALA A 87 -5.08 18.00 -9.76
C ALA A 87 -3.57 18.10 -9.94
N VAL A 88 -2.81 18.13 -8.84
CA VAL A 88 -1.35 18.25 -8.87
C VAL A 88 -0.70 16.93 -9.24
N ALA A 89 -1.25 15.82 -8.82
CA ALA A 89 -0.78 14.48 -9.21
C ALA A 89 -0.82 14.34 -10.72
N ARG A 90 -1.93 14.70 -11.36
CA ARG A 90 -2.04 14.68 -12.84
C ARG A 90 -0.97 15.55 -13.53
N ARG A 91 -0.65 16.74 -12.98
CA ARG A 91 0.39 17.62 -13.54
C ARG A 91 1.80 17.04 -13.42
N LEU A 92 2.07 16.35 -12.33
CA LEU A 92 3.36 15.74 -12.06
C LEU A 92 3.53 14.38 -12.73
N GLY A 93 2.45 13.79 -13.27
CA GLY A 93 2.48 12.42 -13.77
C GLY A 93 2.51 11.39 -12.63
N LEU A 94 1.93 11.72 -11.49
CA LEU A 94 1.72 10.79 -10.39
C LEU A 94 0.39 10.07 -10.60
N GLU A 95 0.32 8.80 -10.23
CA GLU A 95 -0.94 8.07 -10.08
C GLU A 95 -1.23 7.86 -8.60
N ILE A 96 -2.35 8.38 -8.12
CA ILE A 96 -2.79 8.15 -6.74
C ILE A 96 -3.35 6.73 -6.69
N LEU A 97 -2.75 5.89 -5.87
CA LEU A 97 -3.13 4.48 -5.70
C LEU A 97 -4.10 4.29 -4.53
N VAL A 98 -3.82 4.94 -3.41
CA VAL A 98 -4.63 4.88 -2.20
C VAL A 98 -4.61 6.24 -1.50
N GLU A 99 -5.76 6.63 -0.99
CA GLU A 99 -5.93 7.73 -0.04
C GLU A 99 -6.63 7.17 1.21
N SER A 100 -6.10 7.51 2.37
CA SER A 100 -6.67 7.09 3.65
C SER A 100 -6.65 8.25 4.63
N GLU A 101 -7.81 8.53 5.20
CA GLU A 101 -7.95 9.51 6.28
C GLU A 101 -7.83 8.81 7.64
N GLY A 102 -7.23 9.48 8.59
CA GLY A 102 -7.05 8.99 9.95
C GLY A 102 -7.09 10.11 10.97
N ALA A 103 -6.93 9.74 12.21
CA ALA A 103 -6.78 10.68 13.30
C ALA A 103 -5.73 10.14 14.29
N MET A 104 -4.92 11.04 14.84
CA MET A 104 -3.88 10.70 15.79
C MET A 104 -3.85 11.66 16.95
N GLU A 105 -3.30 11.22 18.06
CA GLU A 105 -3.10 12.07 19.22
C GLU A 105 -1.94 13.05 18.98
N PRO A 106 -2.02 14.29 19.50
CA PRO A 106 -0.89 15.20 19.55
C PRO A 106 0.30 14.55 20.25
N THR A 107 1.50 14.89 19.80
CA THR A 107 2.76 14.43 20.39
C THR A 107 3.65 15.63 20.75
N ASP A 108 4.83 15.35 21.32
CA ASP A 108 5.81 16.42 21.58
C ASP A 108 6.32 17.07 20.30
N GLU A 109 6.26 16.38 19.16
CA GLU A 109 6.73 16.87 17.88
C GLU A 109 5.70 17.77 17.18
N TYR A 110 4.41 17.46 17.31
CA TYR A 110 3.33 18.22 16.68
C TYR A 110 2.11 18.35 17.61
N GLN A 111 1.58 19.57 17.65
CA GLN A 111 0.54 19.97 18.57
C GLN A 111 -0.55 20.78 17.88
N LEU A 112 -1.72 20.82 18.49
CA LEU A 112 -2.80 21.72 18.07
C LEU A 112 -2.50 23.13 18.57
N ILE A 113 -2.68 24.13 17.72
CA ILE A 113 -2.49 25.54 18.10
C ILE A 113 -3.52 25.98 19.14
N SER A 114 -4.71 25.40 19.14
CA SER A 114 -5.76 25.72 20.08
C SER A 114 -5.52 25.13 21.46
N LYS A 115 -5.53 25.96 22.50
CA LYS A 115 -5.40 25.54 23.89
C LYS A 115 -6.61 24.72 24.41
N LYS A 116 -7.75 24.78 23.75
CA LYS A 116 -8.96 24.01 24.05
C LYS A 116 -9.63 23.56 22.75
N PRO A 117 -9.05 22.62 22.03
CA PRO A 117 -9.65 22.13 20.81
C PRO A 117 -10.95 21.39 21.11
N ARG A 118 -11.98 21.54 20.27
CA ARG A 118 -13.21 20.75 20.36
C ARG A 118 -12.94 19.27 20.08
N ASN A 119 -11.97 18.99 19.19
CA ASN A 119 -11.46 17.66 18.93
C ASN A 119 -9.99 17.62 19.38
N PRO A 120 -9.62 16.74 20.33
CA PRO A 120 -8.23 16.61 20.78
C PRO A 120 -7.34 15.86 19.76
N PHE A 121 -7.93 15.23 18.76
CA PHE A 121 -7.19 14.49 17.74
C PHE A 121 -6.80 15.38 16.57
N ILE A 122 -5.65 15.11 16.01
CA ILE A 122 -5.15 15.72 14.77
C ILE A 122 -5.57 14.84 13.62
N GLY A 123 -6.23 15.43 12.62
CA GLY A 123 -6.49 14.74 11.37
C GLY A 123 -5.21 14.39 10.64
N SER A 124 -5.16 13.24 10.00
CA SER A 124 -4.06 12.83 9.16
C SER A 124 -4.58 12.25 7.86
N CYS A 125 -3.81 12.42 6.79
CA CYS A 125 -4.07 11.71 5.55
C CYS A 125 -2.80 11.00 5.08
N LEU A 126 -3.01 9.84 4.47
CA LEU A 126 -1.97 9.06 3.85
C LEU A 126 -2.30 8.94 2.36
N HIS A 127 -1.35 9.34 1.52
CA HIS A 127 -1.44 9.19 0.08
C HIS A 127 -0.35 8.25 -0.40
N ALA A 128 -0.73 7.12 -0.99
CA ALA A 128 0.20 6.28 -1.73
C ALA A 128 0.13 6.65 -3.21
N VAL A 129 1.25 7.09 -3.78
CA VAL A 129 1.33 7.52 -5.18
C VAL A 129 2.38 6.74 -5.93
N CYS A 130 2.07 6.38 -7.17
CA CYS A 130 3.06 5.80 -8.08
C CYS A 130 3.67 6.91 -8.93
N LEU A 131 5.00 6.88 -9.09
CA LEU A 131 5.75 7.88 -9.84
C LEU A 131 6.88 7.24 -10.66
N ASN A 132 7.21 7.88 -11.76
CA ASN A 132 8.40 7.60 -12.57
C ASN A 132 9.53 8.60 -12.24
N GLN A 133 10.69 8.42 -12.86
CA GLN A 133 11.86 9.27 -12.62
C GLN A 133 11.61 10.76 -12.89
N THR A 134 10.86 11.09 -13.95
CA THR A 134 10.54 12.48 -14.27
C THR A 134 9.68 13.11 -13.20
N ALA A 135 8.66 12.40 -12.72
CA ALA A 135 7.80 12.86 -11.66
C ALA A 135 8.57 13.04 -10.33
N LEU A 136 9.49 12.12 -10.00
CA LEU A 136 10.35 12.24 -8.83
C LEU A 136 11.24 13.48 -8.91
N ASN A 137 11.90 13.71 -10.04
CA ASN A 137 12.75 14.88 -10.24
C ASN A 137 11.97 16.20 -10.11
N ASN A 138 10.77 16.26 -10.67
CA ASN A 138 9.88 17.41 -10.55
C ASN A 138 9.45 17.64 -9.09
N LEU A 139 9.08 16.60 -8.37
CA LEU A 139 8.71 16.68 -6.96
C LEU A 139 9.87 17.20 -6.10
N LEU A 140 11.07 16.67 -6.31
CA LEU A 140 12.29 17.13 -5.64
C LEU A 140 12.60 18.62 -5.92
N SER A 141 12.41 19.05 -7.16
CA SER A 141 12.60 20.46 -7.54
C SER A 141 11.60 21.37 -6.81
N LEU A 142 10.34 20.97 -6.73
CA LEU A 142 9.30 21.72 -6.04
C LEU A 142 9.52 21.75 -4.53
N TRP A 143 9.96 20.64 -3.93
CA TRP A 143 10.37 20.60 -2.52
C TRP A 143 11.51 21.58 -2.22
N ARG A 144 12.56 21.57 -3.04
CA ARG A 144 13.70 22.50 -2.89
C ARG A 144 13.29 23.96 -3.04
N THR A 145 12.35 24.27 -3.94
CA THR A 145 11.78 25.60 -4.12
C THR A 145 11.02 26.05 -2.88
N TRP A 146 10.14 25.18 -2.38
CA TRP A 146 9.36 25.43 -1.16
C TRP A 146 10.26 25.68 0.07
N LYS A 147 11.28 24.85 0.25
CA LYS A 147 12.25 24.97 1.36
C LYS A 147 12.97 26.31 1.40
N ARG A 148 13.19 26.92 0.24
CA ARG A 148 13.82 28.26 0.12
C ARG A 148 12.83 29.41 0.35
N ASN A 149 11.62 29.12 0.82
CA ASN A 149 10.52 30.07 0.96
C ASN A 149 10.15 30.76 -0.37
N GLN A 150 10.39 30.12 -1.50
CA GLN A 150 10.00 30.60 -2.81
C GLN A 150 8.59 30.14 -3.16
N SER A 151 7.86 30.97 -3.90
CA SER A 151 6.52 30.60 -4.37
C SER A 151 6.59 29.42 -5.35
N LEU A 152 5.76 28.42 -5.13
CA LEU A 152 5.61 27.35 -6.09
C LEU A 152 4.89 27.89 -7.36
N PRO A 153 5.15 27.29 -8.53
CA PRO A 153 4.50 27.69 -9.76
C PRO A 153 2.96 27.57 -9.67
N TYR A 154 2.27 28.28 -10.52
CA TYR A 154 0.81 28.24 -10.60
C TYR A 154 0.30 26.80 -10.81
N GLY A 155 -0.69 26.41 -10.01
CA GLY A 155 -1.30 25.08 -10.05
C GLY A 155 -0.65 24.03 -9.15
N TYR A 156 0.38 24.41 -8.35
CA TYR A 156 1.02 23.55 -7.37
C TYR A 156 0.71 23.95 -5.92
N SER A 157 -0.31 24.76 -5.69
CA SER A 157 -0.74 25.17 -4.34
C SER A 157 -1.04 23.99 -3.39
N PRO A 158 -1.66 22.86 -3.82
CA PRO A 158 -1.85 21.72 -2.92
C PRO A 158 -0.54 21.12 -2.41
N LEU A 159 0.54 21.16 -3.21
CA LEU A 159 1.86 20.72 -2.73
C LEU A 159 2.44 21.65 -1.67
N ARG A 160 2.15 22.94 -1.72
CA ARG A 160 2.58 23.86 -0.66
C ARG A 160 1.93 23.46 0.67
N GLU A 161 0.65 23.10 0.65
CA GLU A 161 -0.07 22.64 1.82
C GLU A 161 0.44 21.27 2.27
N LEU A 162 0.62 20.34 1.34
CA LEU A 162 1.24 19.05 1.65
C LEU A 162 2.60 19.22 2.34
N PHE A 163 3.50 20.01 1.76
CA PHE A 163 4.86 20.21 2.30
C PHE A 163 4.83 20.90 3.67
N ALA A 164 3.89 21.80 3.90
CA ALA A 164 3.74 22.46 5.19
C ALA A 164 3.25 21.51 6.30
N HIS A 165 2.45 20.50 5.94
CA HIS A 165 1.87 19.55 6.89
C HIS A 165 2.46 18.14 6.79
N LEU A 166 3.48 17.93 5.96
CA LEU A 166 4.13 16.65 5.75
C LEU A 166 4.81 16.16 7.02
N LYS A 167 4.29 15.09 7.60
CA LYS A 167 4.86 14.42 8.78
C LYS A 167 5.99 13.47 8.37
N ASP A 168 5.73 12.64 7.35
CA ASP A 168 6.70 11.68 6.84
C ASP A 168 6.52 11.44 5.34
N LEU A 169 7.58 10.96 4.74
CA LEU A 169 7.65 10.59 3.33
C LEU A 169 8.55 9.36 3.22
N ARG A 170 8.10 8.31 2.56
CA ARG A 170 8.92 7.11 2.40
C ARG A 170 8.50 6.28 1.20
N PRO A 171 9.42 5.52 0.59
CA PRO A 171 9.04 4.51 -0.38
C PRO A 171 8.25 3.38 0.28
N TRP A 172 7.32 2.78 -0.48
CA TRP A 172 6.65 1.53 -0.09
C TRP A 172 7.64 0.38 -0.28
N GLY A 173 8.18 -0.09 0.83
CA GLY A 173 9.30 -1.03 0.85
C GLY A 173 8.92 -2.48 1.13
N PRO A 174 9.91 -3.39 1.16
CA PRO A 174 9.71 -4.81 1.46
C PRO A 174 8.97 -5.06 2.78
N GLN A 175 9.28 -4.29 3.82
CA GLN A 175 8.64 -4.43 5.13
C GLN A 175 7.13 -4.11 5.08
N ASP A 176 6.73 -3.12 4.28
CA ASP A 176 5.32 -2.79 4.08
C ASP A 176 4.59 -3.93 3.37
N ARG A 177 5.22 -4.51 2.35
CA ARG A 177 4.66 -5.62 1.55
C ARG A 177 4.47 -6.88 2.36
N LEU A 178 5.32 -7.10 3.37
CA LEU A 178 5.28 -8.26 4.25
C LEU A 178 4.42 -8.07 5.51
N LYS A 179 3.93 -6.86 5.76
CA LYS A 179 3.17 -6.54 6.97
C LYS A 179 1.94 -7.42 7.17
N MET A 180 1.38 -7.96 6.08
CA MET A 180 0.21 -8.85 6.12
C MET A 180 0.58 -10.33 6.25
N LEU A 181 1.89 -10.67 6.25
CA LEU A 181 2.37 -12.01 6.54
C LEU A 181 2.67 -12.10 8.03
N ASP A 182 1.81 -12.78 8.76
CA ASP A 182 2.11 -13.19 10.13
C ASP A 182 3.02 -14.42 10.09
N TRP A 183 4.34 -14.17 10.19
CA TRP A 183 5.36 -15.20 10.12
C TRP A 183 5.25 -16.19 11.27
N ASP A 184 4.95 -15.71 12.47
CA ASP A 184 4.94 -16.50 13.69
C ASP A 184 3.71 -17.42 13.72
N GLU A 185 2.53 -16.90 13.35
CA GLU A 185 1.31 -17.68 13.35
C GLU A 185 1.25 -18.71 12.22
N HIS A 186 1.70 -18.35 11.01
CA HIS A 186 1.51 -19.17 9.82
C HIS A 186 2.65 -20.12 9.52
N PHE A 187 3.87 -19.73 9.81
CA PHE A 187 5.06 -20.48 9.43
C PHE A 187 5.79 -21.15 10.62
N ALA A 188 5.45 -20.80 11.88
CA ALA A 188 6.04 -21.45 13.05
C ALA A 188 5.81 -22.98 13.02
N GLY A 189 6.87 -23.72 12.74
CA GLY A 189 6.83 -25.19 12.69
C GLY A 189 6.14 -25.80 11.45
N ARG A 190 5.72 -25.00 10.47
CA ARG A 190 5.03 -25.45 9.25
C ARG A 190 5.86 -25.31 7.97
N ILE A 191 7.06 -24.75 8.06
CA ILE A 191 7.95 -24.68 6.89
C ILE A 191 8.43 -26.09 6.58
N THR A 192 7.96 -26.64 5.47
CA THR A 192 8.32 -27.95 4.94
C THR A 192 9.18 -27.78 3.69
N ASP A 193 9.77 -28.85 3.20
CA ASP A 193 10.52 -28.83 1.93
C ASP A 193 9.62 -28.70 0.68
N GLN A 194 8.30 -28.65 0.88
CA GLN A 194 7.34 -28.49 -0.21
C GLN A 194 7.13 -27.00 -0.54
N PRO A 195 6.86 -26.66 -1.81
CA PRO A 195 6.52 -25.31 -2.19
C PRO A 195 5.31 -24.77 -1.41
N HIS A 196 5.37 -23.52 -1.03
CA HIS A 196 4.36 -22.87 -0.23
C HIS A 196 3.46 -21.97 -1.08
N ALA A 197 2.15 -22.10 -0.88
CA ALA A 197 1.18 -21.25 -1.55
C ALA A 197 1.12 -19.88 -0.89
N ILE A 198 1.28 -18.83 -1.69
CA ILE A 198 1.13 -17.43 -1.28
C ILE A 198 0.23 -16.68 -2.25
N GLU A 199 -0.30 -15.58 -1.78
CA GLU A 199 -1.02 -14.60 -2.60
C GLU A 199 -0.18 -13.33 -2.67
N ILE A 200 0.00 -12.82 -3.89
CA ILE A 200 0.65 -11.53 -4.14
C ILE A 200 -0.42 -10.57 -4.60
N GLU A 201 -0.72 -9.57 -3.76
CA GLU A 201 -1.60 -8.47 -4.14
C GLU A 201 -0.79 -7.39 -4.82
N LEU A 202 -1.23 -7.01 -6.02
CA LEU A 202 -0.65 -5.93 -6.81
C LEU A 202 -1.41 -4.63 -6.54
N TRP A 203 -0.75 -3.51 -6.71
CA TRP A 203 -1.46 -2.24 -6.75
C TRP A 203 -2.50 -2.26 -7.87
N TYR A 204 -3.75 -1.97 -7.51
CA TYR A 204 -4.80 -1.84 -8.50
C TYR A 204 -4.57 -0.58 -9.33
N ARG A 205 -4.39 -0.74 -10.63
CA ARG A 205 -4.18 0.35 -11.58
C ARG A 205 -5.43 0.49 -12.45
N HIS A 206 -5.89 1.73 -12.68
CA HIS A 206 -7.09 1.96 -13.49
C HIS A 206 -6.92 1.50 -14.94
N SER A 207 -5.74 1.64 -15.52
CA SER A 207 -5.45 1.19 -16.88
C SER A 207 -5.29 -0.34 -16.95
N PRO A 208 -6.10 -1.06 -17.78
CA PRO A 208 -5.95 -2.49 -18.00
C PRO A 208 -4.58 -2.88 -18.58
N GLN A 209 -4.01 -2.01 -19.41
CA GLN A 209 -2.70 -2.23 -20.03
C GLN A 209 -1.60 -2.22 -18.96
N ILE A 210 -1.67 -1.26 -18.02
CA ILE A 210 -0.70 -1.19 -16.91
C ILE A 210 -0.89 -2.39 -15.99
N ARG A 211 -2.14 -2.78 -15.66
CA ARG A 211 -2.40 -3.99 -14.85
C ARG A 211 -1.77 -5.22 -15.48
N LEU A 212 -1.94 -5.41 -16.79
CA LEU A 212 -1.37 -6.56 -17.49
C LEU A 212 0.17 -6.52 -17.51
N ALA A 213 0.77 -5.35 -17.68
CA ALA A 213 2.23 -5.18 -17.61
C ALA A 213 2.75 -5.52 -16.22
N SER A 214 2.14 -4.97 -15.17
CA SER A 214 2.47 -5.27 -13.77
C SER A 214 2.35 -6.76 -13.44
N GLN A 215 1.29 -7.41 -13.93
CA GLN A 215 1.10 -8.85 -13.76
C GLN A 215 2.22 -9.65 -14.43
N ARG A 216 2.58 -9.32 -15.66
CA ARG A 216 3.66 -10.02 -16.40
C ARG A 216 5.01 -9.87 -15.69
N GLU A 217 5.32 -8.66 -15.26
CA GLU A 217 6.54 -8.37 -14.52
C GLU A 217 6.62 -9.22 -13.24
N VAL A 218 5.59 -9.17 -12.40
CA VAL A 218 5.59 -9.91 -11.13
C VAL A 218 5.58 -11.43 -11.38
N THR A 219 4.91 -11.90 -12.43
CA THR A 219 4.99 -13.32 -12.83
C THR A 219 6.42 -13.73 -13.15
N ALA A 220 7.13 -12.94 -13.96
CA ALA A 220 8.53 -13.21 -14.29
C ALA A 220 9.43 -13.24 -13.03
N LEU A 221 9.20 -12.32 -12.07
CA LEU A 221 9.94 -12.31 -10.80
C LEU A 221 9.67 -13.53 -9.92
N VAL A 222 8.42 -14.02 -9.89
CA VAL A 222 8.06 -15.27 -9.19
C VAL A 222 8.75 -16.48 -9.84
N GLU A 223 8.73 -16.55 -11.17
CA GLU A 223 9.38 -17.64 -11.93
C GLU A 223 10.90 -17.61 -11.76
N GLN A 224 11.51 -16.41 -11.79
CA GLN A 224 12.94 -16.24 -11.52
C GLN A 224 13.34 -16.73 -10.12
N ALA A 225 12.46 -16.57 -9.14
CA ALA A 225 12.66 -17.08 -7.79
C ALA A 225 12.40 -18.60 -7.65
N GLY A 226 12.10 -19.30 -8.75
CA GLY A 226 11.77 -20.73 -8.78
C GLY A 226 10.32 -21.04 -8.37
N GLY A 227 9.47 -20.03 -8.31
CA GLY A 227 8.03 -20.17 -8.03
C GLY A 227 7.20 -20.37 -9.29
N GLN A 228 5.89 -20.48 -9.09
CA GLN A 228 4.93 -20.64 -10.19
C GLN A 228 3.66 -19.84 -9.89
N VAL A 229 3.17 -19.07 -10.85
CA VAL A 229 1.87 -18.41 -10.79
C VAL A 229 0.79 -19.35 -11.34
N HIS A 230 -0.24 -19.59 -10.57
CA HIS A 230 -1.33 -20.52 -10.92
C HIS A 230 -2.55 -19.82 -11.50
N THR A 231 -2.90 -18.68 -10.93
CA THR A 231 -4.07 -17.90 -11.38
C THR A 231 -3.93 -16.43 -10.98
N SER A 232 -4.67 -15.59 -11.67
CA SER A 232 -4.80 -14.18 -11.35
C SER A 232 -6.27 -13.79 -11.24
N ALA A 233 -6.56 -12.77 -10.45
CA ALA A 233 -7.90 -12.22 -10.31
C ALA A 233 -7.84 -10.69 -10.26
N VAL A 234 -8.77 -10.06 -10.97
CA VAL A 234 -9.01 -8.61 -10.91
C VAL A 234 -10.48 -8.40 -10.53
N ILE A 235 -10.72 -7.66 -9.44
CA ILE A 235 -12.07 -7.31 -8.99
C ILE A 235 -12.15 -5.79 -8.96
N GLU A 236 -12.65 -5.22 -10.06
CA GLU A 236 -12.67 -3.76 -10.27
C GLU A 236 -13.49 -3.01 -9.23
N GLN A 237 -14.58 -3.63 -8.76
CA GLN A 237 -15.52 -3.02 -7.80
C GLN A 237 -14.88 -2.69 -6.45
N ILE A 238 -13.83 -3.40 -6.08
CA ILE A 238 -13.09 -3.20 -4.82
C ILE A 238 -11.65 -2.79 -5.03
N GLY A 239 -11.23 -2.52 -6.29
CA GLY A 239 -9.86 -2.16 -6.60
C GLY A 239 -8.84 -3.25 -6.26
N TYR A 240 -9.20 -4.52 -6.45
CA TYR A 240 -8.32 -5.65 -6.15
C TYR A 240 -7.67 -6.23 -7.40
N HIS A 241 -6.38 -6.55 -7.28
CA HIS A 241 -5.63 -7.28 -8.29
C HIS A 241 -4.65 -8.24 -7.61
N GLY A 242 -4.86 -9.54 -7.72
CA GLY A 242 -4.07 -10.56 -7.01
C GLY A 242 -3.60 -11.69 -7.90
N LEU A 243 -2.48 -12.29 -7.49
CA LEU A 243 -1.90 -13.50 -8.08
C LEU A 243 -1.82 -14.58 -7.01
N LYS A 244 -2.33 -15.77 -7.31
CA LYS A 244 -2.09 -16.95 -6.50
C LYS A 244 -0.88 -17.70 -7.06
N CYS A 245 0.13 -17.92 -6.23
CA CYS A 245 1.35 -18.58 -6.65
C CYS A 245 1.87 -19.55 -5.59
N THR A 246 2.82 -20.39 -5.98
CA THR A 246 3.67 -21.14 -5.07
C THR A 246 5.10 -20.66 -5.18
N VAL A 247 5.78 -20.64 -4.04
CA VAL A 247 7.21 -20.27 -3.96
C VAL A 247 7.98 -21.37 -3.20
N PRO A 248 9.26 -21.59 -3.52
CA PRO A 248 10.10 -22.52 -2.81
C PRO A 248 10.31 -22.10 -1.34
N THR A 249 10.58 -23.05 -0.47
CA THR A 249 10.83 -22.83 0.96
C THR A 249 11.97 -21.84 1.23
N ASN A 250 13.05 -21.89 0.45
CA ASN A 250 14.18 -20.97 0.62
C ASN A 250 13.76 -19.50 0.41
N VAL A 251 12.82 -19.21 -0.51
CA VAL A 251 12.28 -17.87 -0.71
C VAL A 251 11.59 -17.35 0.55
N LEU A 252 10.75 -18.19 1.18
CA LEU A 252 10.09 -17.82 2.44
C LEU A 252 11.09 -17.64 3.58
N LEU A 253 12.11 -18.49 3.67
CA LEU A 253 13.15 -18.36 4.69
C LEU A 253 13.97 -17.08 4.51
N ASP A 254 14.26 -16.68 3.28
CA ASP A 254 14.95 -15.43 2.99
C ASP A 254 14.07 -14.22 3.37
N LEU A 255 12.78 -14.25 3.04
CA LEU A 255 11.83 -13.22 3.46
C LEU A 255 11.73 -13.11 4.99
N ALA A 256 11.63 -14.24 5.70
CA ALA A 256 11.56 -14.28 7.16
C ALA A 256 12.83 -13.73 7.84
N ARG A 257 13.98 -13.90 7.21
CA ARG A 257 15.28 -13.39 7.70
C ARG A 257 15.56 -11.94 7.30
N GLY A 258 14.69 -11.33 6.51
CA GLY A 258 14.91 -9.99 5.97
C GLY A 258 15.94 -9.94 4.83
N ASN A 259 16.25 -11.04 4.19
CA ASN A 259 17.18 -11.15 3.07
C ASN A 259 16.50 -10.73 1.75
N PHE A 260 16.02 -9.50 1.69
CA PHE A 260 15.24 -9.00 0.55
C PHE A 260 16.05 -8.87 -0.75
N GLY A 261 17.39 -8.88 -0.66
CA GLY A 261 18.25 -8.74 -1.83
C GLY A 261 18.15 -9.92 -2.81
N SER A 262 17.87 -11.13 -2.32
CA SER A 262 17.74 -12.36 -3.11
C SER A 262 16.31 -12.59 -3.63
N VAL A 263 15.30 -11.90 -3.06
CA VAL A 263 13.89 -12.09 -3.41
C VAL A 263 13.34 -10.85 -4.09
N HIS A 264 13.53 -10.78 -5.41
CA HIS A 264 13.20 -9.58 -6.19
C HIS A 264 11.70 -9.25 -6.17
N VAL A 265 10.82 -10.23 -6.06
CA VAL A 265 9.37 -10.02 -6.04
C VAL A 265 8.93 -9.08 -4.91
N VAL A 266 9.55 -9.17 -3.72
CA VAL A 266 9.21 -8.29 -2.61
C VAL A 266 9.77 -6.87 -2.76
N ARG A 267 10.63 -6.66 -3.75
CA ARG A 267 11.20 -5.35 -4.06
C ARG A 267 10.42 -4.61 -5.15
N SER A 268 9.68 -5.32 -6.02
CA SER A 268 8.96 -4.71 -7.14
C SER A 268 7.94 -3.67 -6.68
N ALA A 269 7.96 -2.50 -7.31
CA ALA A 269 7.02 -1.41 -7.06
C ALA A 269 5.56 -1.78 -7.41
N ASN A 270 5.35 -2.83 -8.20
CA ASN A 270 4.02 -3.31 -8.56
C ASN A 270 3.34 -4.10 -7.44
N VAL A 271 4.10 -4.59 -6.46
CA VAL A 271 3.57 -5.40 -5.34
C VAL A 271 3.09 -4.50 -4.21
N MET A 272 1.84 -4.69 -3.81
CA MET A 272 1.25 -4.04 -2.65
C MET A 272 1.50 -4.87 -1.39
N TYR A 273 1.07 -6.14 -1.40
CA TYR A 273 1.24 -7.06 -0.27
C TYR A 273 1.56 -8.48 -0.71
N LEU A 274 2.27 -9.20 0.15
CA LEU A 274 2.33 -10.65 0.15
C LEU A 274 1.45 -11.17 1.27
N ARG A 275 0.64 -12.18 0.98
CA ARG A 275 -0.28 -12.82 1.93
C ARG A 275 -0.13 -14.33 1.88
N VAL A 276 -0.47 -15.01 2.96
CA VAL A 276 -0.61 -16.46 2.95
C VAL A 276 -1.96 -16.83 2.36
N THR A 277 -1.97 -17.79 1.42
CA THR A 277 -3.23 -18.30 0.88
C THR A 277 -3.97 -19.13 1.93
N GLY A 278 -5.30 -18.97 1.99
CA GLY A 278 -6.13 -19.75 2.89
C GLY A 278 -6.33 -19.15 4.28
N GLN A 279 -6.00 -17.88 4.49
CA GLN A 279 -6.48 -17.14 5.65
C GLN A 279 -7.99 -16.93 5.56
N GLY A 280 -8.77 -18.00 5.80
CA GLY A 280 -10.08 -17.81 6.35
C GLY A 280 -9.87 -17.25 7.76
N LEU A 281 -10.45 -16.10 8.08
CA LEU A 281 -10.57 -15.67 9.46
C LEU A 281 -11.10 -16.86 10.25
N PRO A 282 -10.45 -17.29 11.35
CA PRO A 282 -11.04 -18.30 12.20
C PRO A 282 -12.40 -17.74 12.62
N ILE A 283 -13.46 -18.39 12.19
CA ILE A 283 -14.80 -18.13 12.72
C ILE A 283 -14.72 -18.62 14.16
N THR A 284 -14.37 -17.74 15.08
CA THR A 284 -14.47 -17.96 16.53
C THR A 284 -15.94 -17.82 16.93
N GLY A 285 -16.77 -18.71 16.40
CA GLY A 285 -18.15 -18.92 16.79
C GLY A 285 -18.35 -20.40 17.08
N PRO A 286 -19.33 -20.78 17.92
CA PRO A 286 -19.71 -22.17 18.02
C PRO A 286 -19.97 -22.72 16.62
N PRO A 287 -19.68 -24.01 16.34
CA PRO A 287 -19.93 -24.59 15.04
C PRO A 287 -21.38 -24.29 14.68
N ILE A 288 -21.56 -23.58 13.58
CA ILE A 288 -22.90 -23.40 12.99
C ILE A 288 -23.26 -24.80 12.54
N ASP A 289 -24.05 -25.51 13.37
CA ASP A 289 -24.70 -26.70 12.95
C ASP A 289 -25.32 -26.43 11.58
N ALA A 290 -25.03 -27.28 10.63
CA ALA A 290 -25.36 -27.11 9.24
C ALA A 290 -26.76 -26.50 9.13
N VAL A 291 -26.81 -25.23 8.69
CA VAL A 291 -28.07 -24.54 8.49
C VAL A 291 -28.80 -25.36 7.44
N SER A 292 -29.72 -26.14 7.93
CA SER A 292 -30.71 -26.82 7.14
C SER A 292 -31.42 -25.79 6.28
N SER A 293 -31.37 -26.00 4.98
CA SER A 293 -32.28 -25.48 3.97
C SER A 293 -32.42 -23.95 3.89
N TRP A 294 -31.77 -23.39 2.87
CA TRP A 294 -32.19 -22.14 2.24
C TRP A 294 -33.49 -22.36 1.44
N ASP A 295 -34.53 -22.81 2.10
CA ASP A 295 -35.87 -23.03 1.51
C ASP A 295 -36.85 -21.90 1.85
N SER A 296 -36.34 -20.67 1.96
CA SER A 296 -37.23 -19.51 1.95
C SER A 296 -37.29 -18.95 0.54
N PRO A 297 -38.46 -19.02 -0.12
CA PRO A 297 -38.62 -18.36 -1.42
C PRO A 297 -38.39 -16.86 -1.27
N LEU A 298 -37.63 -16.28 -2.20
CA LEU A 298 -37.46 -14.85 -2.29
C LEU A 298 -38.84 -14.17 -2.37
N PRO A 299 -39.08 -13.06 -1.66
CA PRO A 299 -40.33 -12.33 -1.79
C PRO A 299 -40.47 -11.84 -3.23
N THR A 300 -41.53 -12.30 -3.88
CA THR A 300 -42.02 -11.78 -5.17
C THR A 300 -42.50 -10.35 -4.93
N SER A 301 -41.84 -9.38 -5.57
CA SER A 301 -42.35 -8.01 -5.63
C SER A 301 -43.67 -7.99 -6.39
N GLU A 302 -44.76 -7.61 -5.74
CA GLU A 302 -45.96 -7.07 -6.37
C GLU A 302 -45.73 -5.58 -6.75
#